data_e684a41cb135e9399ba9e8df721e31ff
#
_entry.id   e684a41cb135e9399ba9e8df721e31ff
#
_cell.length_a   1.000
_cell.length_b   1.000
_cell.length_c   1.000
_cell.angle_alpha   90.00
_cell.angle_beta   90.00
_cell.angle_gamma   90.00
#
_symmetry.space_group_name_H-M   'P 1'
#
loop_
_entity.id
_entity.type
_entity.pdbx_description
1 polymer ?
#
loop_
_entity_poly.entity_id
_entity_poly.type
_entity_poly.pdbx_seq_one_letter_code
_entity_poly.pdbx_strand_id
1 'polypeptide(L)'
;MLHYRESKPNQQKTIVFLHAAGFDGRIWKQAAEQLDDFHCVCPDLPGHGQSKAIQVTDFDAASDAVAELIGSLGGDPVCLAGLSMGSYIGFRLLARHPHLVEGAVFSGFQHKPIEVSGVMRALMHASSFMMNSRKNREKMARSLGVNDPSLVSQRGGRPNASSKTMRKISSLALDFDVSNDLQAIETRTLVLAGETEHPAILSSLPAFQSGMPQCTARIVPGLGHGWIATEPDLYAETLRAWFLQNPLPEGLNAVTAD
;
A
#
# COMPACT_ATOMS: atom_id res chain seq x y z
N MET A 1 -4.68 17.21 -8.87
CA MET A 1 -5.13 16.66 -7.57
C MET A 1 -5.71 15.27 -7.76
N LEU A 2 -5.45 14.33 -6.84
CA LEU A 2 -6.01 12.98 -6.84
C LEU A 2 -7.52 13.02 -6.52
N HIS A 3 -8.31 12.17 -7.20
CA HIS A 3 -9.68 11.87 -6.75
C HIS A 3 -9.60 11.01 -5.49
N TYR A 4 -10.43 11.29 -4.50
CA TYR A 4 -10.51 10.50 -3.28
C TYR A 4 -11.95 10.31 -2.80
N ARG A 5 -12.12 9.37 -1.91
CA ARG A 5 -13.32 9.14 -1.08
C ARG A 5 -12.93 9.38 0.36
N GLU A 6 -13.84 9.89 1.13
CA GLU A 6 -13.61 10.10 2.55
C GLU A 6 -14.79 9.61 3.38
N SER A 7 -14.53 9.33 4.64
CA SER A 7 -15.53 9.07 5.65
C SER A 7 -15.14 9.75 6.97
N LYS A 8 -16.14 10.15 7.75
CA LYS A 8 -15.97 10.75 9.09
C LYS A 8 -15.04 12.00 9.08
N PRO A 9 -15.32 13.00 8.23
CA PRO A 9 -14.43 14.17 8.02
C PRO A 9 -14.29 15.08 9.24
N ASN A 10 -15.08 14.86 10.29
CA ASN A 10 -15.04 15.68 11.52
C ASN A 10 -14.08 15.11 12.58
N GLN A 11 -13.42 13.99 12.33
CA GLN A 11 -12.45 13.43 13.25
C GLN A 11 -11.12 14.20 13.16
N GLN A 12 -10.44 14.35 14.32
CA GLN A 12 -9.21 15.12 14.41
C GLN A 12 -8.01 14.44 13.74
N LYS A 13 -7.95 13.10 13.81
CA LYS A 13 -6.87 12.31 13.19
C LYS A 13 -7.29 11.79 11.82
N THR A 14 -6.47 12.05 10.82
CA THR A 14 -6.71 11.61 9.44
C THR A 14 -5.83 10.40 9.12
N ILE A 15 -6.42 9.34 8.53
CA ILE A 15 -5.68 8.27 7.90
C ILE A 15 -5.83 8.39 6.38
N VAL A 16 -4.71 8.47 5.67
CA VAL A 16 -4.66 8.39 4.20
C VAL A 16 -4.29 6.97 3.77
N PHE A 17 -5.15 6.34 2.98
CA PHE A 17 -5.04 4.94 2.58
C PHE A 17 -4.54 4.79 1.14
N LEU A 18 -3.39 4.18 0.93
CA LEU A 18 -2.74 4.00 -0.35
C LEU A 18 -2.93 2.56 -0.86
N HIS A 19 -3.69 2.39 -1.93
CA HIS A 19 -4.11 1.07 -2.42
C HIS A 19 -3.05 0.35 -3.26
N ALA A 20 -3.22 -0.98 -3.43
CA ALA A 20 -2.39 -1.81 -4.28
C ALA A 20 -2.65 -1.57 -5.78
N ALA A 21 -1.70 -1.95 -6.63
CA ALA A 21 -1.82 -1.86 -8.08
C ALA A 21 -3.04 -2.64 -8.61
N GLY A 22 -3.76 -2.03 -9.56
CA GLY A 22 -4.96 -2.62 -10.18
C GLY A 22 -6.26 -2.40 -9.40
N PHE A 23 -6.19 -1.91 -8.16
CA PHE A 23 -7.33 -1.50 -7.35
C PHE A 23 -7.56 0.01 -7.42
N ASP A 24 -8.42 0.53 -6.59
CA ASP A 24 -8.64 1.94 -6.30
C ASP A 24 -9.05 2.14 -4.84
N GLY A 25 -9.30 3.36 -4.39
CA GLY A 25 -9.60 3.67 -2.99
C GLY A 25 -10.76 2.89 -2.37
N ARG A 26 -11.61 2.25 -3.18
CA ARG A 26 -12.74 1.43 -2.69
C ARG A 26 -12.32 0.17 -1.93
N ILE A 27 -11.09 -0.33 -2.15
CA ILE A 27 -10.60 -1.52 -1.44
C ILE A 27 -10.57 -1.31 0.08
N TRP A 28 -10.45 -0.07 0.52
CA TRP A 28 -10.34 0.30 1.93
C TRP A 28 -11.68 0.46 2.66
N LYS A 29 -12.81 0.33 1.94
CA LYS A 29 -14.14 0.60 2.47
C LYS A 29 -14.40 -0.14 3.78
N GLN A 30 -14.16 -1.45 3.83
CA GLN A 30 -14.46 -2.26 5.01
C GLN A 30 -13.61 -1.87 6.22
N ALA A 31 -12.32 -1.63 6.03
CA ALA A 31 -11.44 -1.17 7.10
C ALA A 31 -11.80 0.25 7.57
N ALA A 32 -12.09 1.17 6.65
CA ALA A 32 -12.47 2.54 6.98
C ALA A 32 -13.82 2.64 7.72
N GLU A 33 -14.76 1.74 7.44
CA GLU A 33 -16.05 1.68 8.14
C GLU A 33 -15.90 1.33 9.63
N GLN A 34 -14.83 0.64 10.00
CA GLN A 34 -14.55 0.22 11.39
C GLN A 34 -13.69 1.23 12.18
N LEU A 35 -13.15 2.25 11.53
CA LEU A 35 -12.28 3.25 12.15
C LEU A 35 -13.04 4.52 12.49
N ASP A 36 -13.95 4.43 13.48
CA ASP A 36 -14.82 5.54 13.88
C ASP A 36 -14.06 6.72 14.51
N ASP A 37 -12.84 6.47 14.99
CA ASP A 37 -11.98 7.46 15.62
C ASP A 37 -11.17 8.31 14.63
N PHE A 38 -11.27 8.01 13.32
CA PHE A 38 -10.42 8.62 12.30
C PHE A 38 -11.21 9.18 11.12
N HIS A 39 -10.78 10.33 10.61
CA HIS A 39 -11.11 10.76 9.26
C HIS A 39 -10.36 9.88 8.25
N CYS A 40 -11.06 9.04 7.50
CA CYS A 40 -10.46 8.13 6.54
C CYS A 40 -10.52 8.71 5.13
N VAL A 41 -9.37 8.91 4.50
CA VAL A 41 -9.21 9.43 3.14
C VAL A 41 -8.61 8.34 2.24
N CYS A 42 -9.34 7.93 1.22
CA CYS A 42 -9.00 6.82 0.34
C CYS A 42 -8.84 7.33 -1.12
N PRO A 43 -7.67 7.85 -1.51
CA PRO A 43 -7.44 8.31 -2.87
C PRO A 43 -7.41 7.16 -3.88
N ASP A 44 -7.79 7.50 -5.11
CA ASP A 44 -7.42 6.74 -6.30
C ASP A 44 -6.01 7.21 -6.69
N LEU A 45 -4.99 6.37 -6.54
CA LEU A 45 -3.59 6.72 -6.82
C LEU A 45 -3.35 6.99 -8.31
N PRO A 46 -2.26 7.68 -8.70
CA PRO A 46 -1.97 7.97 -10.09
C PRO A 46 -2.12 6.74 -11.00
N GLY A 47 -2.72 6.93 -12.17
CA GLY A 47 -2.97 5.87 -13.15
C GLY A 47 -4.13 4.93 -12.83
N HIS A 48 -4.84 5.12 -11.69
CA HIS A 48 -5.92 4.25 -11.24
C HIS A 48 -7.24 5.00 -11.07
N GLY A 49 -8.33 4.25 -11.09
CA GLY A 49 -9.65 4.72 -10.75
C GLY A 49 -10.06 5.98 -11.53
N GLN A 50 -10.47 7.01 -10.82
CA GLN A 50 -10.80 8.32 -11.38
C GLN A 50 -9.58 9.24 -11.53
N SER A 51 -8.42 8.85 -10.94
CA SER A 51 -7.12 9.52 -11.13
C SER A 51 -6.30 8.95 -12.30
N LYS A 52 -6.88 8.14 -13.17
CA LYS A 52 -6.20 7.46 -14.30
C LYS A 52 -5.55 8.40 -15.32
N ALA A 53 -5.97 9.66 -15.39
CA ALA A 53 -5.36 10.68 -16.25
C ALA A 53 -4.00 11.16 -15.73
N ILE A 54 -3.72 10.99 -14.43
CA ILE A 54 -2.44 11.31 -13.81
C ILE A 54 -1.48 10.14 -14.09
N GLN A 55 -0.42 10.37 -14.85
CA GLN A 55 0.50 9.31 -15.25
C GLN A 55 1.40 8.87 -14.09
N VAL A 56 1.69 7.56 -14.03
CA VAL A 56 2.71 7.00 -13.14
C VAL A 56 4.06 7.08 -13.86
N THR A 57 4.90 8.03 -13.51
CA THR A 57 6.28 8.14 -14.00
C THR A 57 7.23 7.32 -13.13
N ASP A 58 7.15 7.51 -11.82
CA ASP A 58 7.90 6.82 -10.76
C ASP A 58 7.14 6.93 -9.44
N PHE A 59 7.66 6.33 -8.37
CA PHE A 59 7.04 6.40 -7.06
C PHE A 59 7.27 7.75 -6.35
N ASP A 60 8.30 8.49 -6.73
CA ASP A 60 8.55 9.83 -6.18
C ASP A 60 7.48 10.81 -6.64
N ALA A 61 7.21 10.88 -7.95
CA ALA A 61 6.15 11.72 -8.49
C ALA A 61 4.76 11.29 -7.97
N ALA A 62 4.54 9.99 -7.74
CA ALA A 62 3.32 9.50 -7.12
C ALA A 62 3.21 9.93 -5.65
N SER A 63 4.32 9.95 -4.90
CA SER A 63 4.36 10.46 -3.52
C SER A 63 4.11 11.97 -3.46
N ASP A 64 4.65 12.74 -4.40
CA ASP A 64 4.39 14.19 -4.50
C ASP A 64 2.89 14.48 -4.74
N ALA A 65 2.21 13.67 -5.57
CA ALA A 65 0.77 13.79 -5.77
C ALA A 65 -0.05 13.46 -4.50
N VAL A 66 0.44 12.55 -3.65
CA VAL A 66 -0.16 12.28 -2.33
C VAL A 66 0.12 13.43 -1.37
N ALA A 67 1.33 14.01 -1.38
CA ALA A 67 1.67 15.19 -0.58
C ALA A 67 0.77 16.39 -0.93
N GLU A 68 0.53 16.63 -2.23
CA GLU A 68 -0.42 17.65 -2.70
C GLU A 68 -1.84 17.41 -2.15
N LEU A 69 -2.31 16.16 -2.16
CA LEU A 69 -3.60 15.81 -1.56
C LEU A 69 -3.62 16.12 -0.07
N ILE A 70 -2.62 15.69 0.71
CA ILE A 70 -2.55 15.95 2.16
C ILE A 70 -2.56 17.46 2.43
N GLY A 71 -1.78 18.23 1.68
CA GLY A 71 -1.80 19.69 1.77
C GLY A 71 -3.19 20.30 1.54
N SER A 72 -4.00 19.73 0.65
CA SER A 72 -5.37 20.17 0.37
C SER A 72 -6.40 19.81 1.46
N LEU A 73 -6.04 18.86 2.35
CA LEU A 73 -6.89 18.47 3.50
C LEU A 73 -6.68 19.38 4.73
N GLY A 74 -5.85 20.39 4.65
CA GLY A 74 -5.54 21.29 5.77
C GLY A 74 -4.05 21.36 6.09
N GLY A 75 -3.27 20.39 5.61
CA GLY A 75 -1.80 20.35 5.75
C GLY A 75 -1.30 19.85 7.10
N ASP A 76 -2.18 19.45 8.02
CA ASP A 76 -1.78 18.79 9.26
C ASP A 76 -1.18 17.40 8.98
N PRO A 77 -0.21 16.94 9.78
CA PRO A 77 0.34 15.61 9.63
C PRO A 77 -0.72 14.51 9.74
N VAL A 78 -0.66 13.55 8.84
CA VAL A 78 -1.61 12.42 8.77
C VAL A 78 -1.00 11.11 9.19
N CYS A 79 -1.84 10.15 9.59
CA CYS A 79 -1.50 8.73 9.61
C CYS A 79 -1.52 8.17 8.18
N LEU A 80 -0.61 7.28 7.84
CA LEU A 80 -0.49 6.73 6.50
C LEU A 80 -0.61 5.20 6.52
N ALA A 81 -1.50 4.65 5.70
CA ALA A 81 -1.68 3.20 5.57
C ALA A 81 -1.49 2.77 4.11
N GLY A 82 -0.61 1.81 3.83
CA GLY A 82 -0.29 1.40 2.47
C GLY A 82 -0.27 -0.12 2.27
N LEU A 83 -0.69 -0.54 1.07
CA LEU A 83 -0.59 -1.93 0.62
C LEU A 83 0.16 -2.01 -0.71
N SER A 84 1.21 -2.84 -0.79
CA SER A 84 1.92 -3.13 -2.05
C SER A 84 2.38 -1.84 -2.74
N MET A 85 1.86 -1.50 -3.93
CA MET A 85 2.14 -0.23 -4.60
C MET A 85 1.98 0.98 -3.67
N GLY A 86 0.94 0.98 -2.84
CA GLY A 86 0.71 2.04 -1.86
C GLY A 86 1.80 2.14 -0.80
N SER A 87 2.42 1.00 -0.42
CA SER A 87 3.55 0.98 0.51
C SER A 87 4.81 1.57 -0.11
N TYR A 88 5.12 1.29 -1.38
CA TYR A 88 6.25 1.92 -2.08
C TYR A 88 6.08 3.45 -2.16
N ILE A 89 4.88 3.91 -2.55
CA ILE A 89 4.56 5.33 -2.64
C ILE A 89 4.62 5.97 -1.24
N GLY A 90 4.04 5.33 -0.24
CA GLY A 90 4.06 5.80 1.14
C GLY A 90 5.46 5.90 1.71
N PHE A 91 6.32 4.92 1.46
CA PHE A 91 7.72 4.97 1.88
C PHE A 91 8.47 6.15 1.24
N ARG A 92 8.27 6.41 -0.05
CA ARG A 92 8.83 7.60 -0.71
C ARG A 92 8.28 8.89 -0.13
N LEU A 93 7.00 8.90 0.30
CA LEU A 93 6.42 10.05 1.00
C LEU A 93 7.12 10.32 2.33
N LEU A 94 7.42 9.28 3.14
CA LEU A 94 8.19 9.46 4.38
C LEU A 94 9.57 10.06 4.12
N ALA A 95 10.26 9.61 3.07
CA ALA A 95 11.60 10.09 2.74
C ALA A 95 11.61 11.55 2.21
N ARG A 96 10.57 11.96 1.48
CA ARG A 96 10.54 13.24 0.76
C ARG A 96 9.76 14.33 1.50
N HIS A 97 8.73 13.94 2.23
CA HIS A 97 7.81 14.85 2.92
C HIS A 97 7.54 14.37 4.36
N PRO A 98 8.59 14.12 5.19
CA PRO A 98 8.44 13.53 6.53
C PRO A 98 7.53 14.35 7.45
N HIS A 99 7.48 15.67 7.28
CA HIS A 99 6.64 16.57 8.06
C HIS A 99 5.13 16.39 7.86
N LEU A 100 4.71 15.70 6.79
CA LEU A 100 3.30 15.43 6.50
C LEU A 100 2.78 14.13 7.13
N VAL A 101 3.64 13.32 7.79
CA VAL A 101 3.24 12.01 8.30
C VAL A 101 3.65 11.84 9.76
N GLU A 102 2.65 11.66 10.65
CA GLU A 102 2.90 11.41 12.08
C GLU A 102 3.17 9.93 12.40
N GLY A 103 2.74 9.01 11.55
CA GLY A 103 2.96 7.58 11.69
C GLY A 103 2.48 6.80 10.47
N ALA A 104 3.09 5.64 10.23
CA ALA A 104 2.78 4.83 9.06
C ALA A 104 2.59 3.34 9.36
N VAL A 105 1.75 2.69 8.54
CA VAL A 105 1.57 1.23 8.49
C VAL A 105 1.66 0.78 7.04
N PHE A 106 2.65 -0.02 6.72
CA PHE A 106 2.88 -0.53 5.36
C PHE A 106 2.88 -2.05 5.31
N SER A 107 2.29 -2.61 4.26
CA SER A 107 2.24 -4.06 4.05
C SER A 107 2.63 -4.44 2.63
N GLY A 108 3.34 -5.57 2.49
CA GLY A 108 3.55 -6.23 1.22
C GLY A 108 4.51 -5.53 0.26
N PHE A 109 5.68 -5.08 0.73
CA PHE A 109 6.72 -4.48 -0.11
C PHE A 109 8.12 -4.87 0.35
N GLN A 110 9.10 -4.81 -0.54
CA GLN A 110 10.51 -5.10 -0.24
C GLN A 110 11.35 -3.82 -0.19
N HIS A 111 12.53 -3.89 0.46
CA HIS A 111 13.44 -2.74 0.62
C HIS A 111 14.52 -2.65 -0.47
N LYS A 112 14.75 -3.73 -1.22
CA LYS A 112 15.78 -3.82 -2.27
C LYS A 112 15.24 -4.48 -3.53
N PRO A 113 15.91 -4.30 -4.69
CA PRO A 113 15.46 -4.85 -5.95
C PRO A 113 15.28 -6.37 -5.92
N ILE A 114 14.27 -6.85 -6.66
CA ILE A 114 14.08 -8.28 -6.91
C ILE A 114 14.77 -8.62 -8.21
N GLU A 115 15.82 -9.42 -8.12
CA GLU A 115 16.56 -9.90 -9.29
C GLU A 115 15.70 -10.89 -10.07
N VAL A 116 15.37 -10.53 -11.30
CA VAL A 116 14.69 -11.41 -12.26
C VAL A 116 15.44 -11.41 -13.58
N SER A 117 15.52 -12.57 -14.23
CA SER A 117 16.15 -12.64 -15.55
C SER A 117 15.39 -11.76 -16.55
N GLY A 118 16.09 -11.29 -17.60
CA GLY A 118 15.47 -10.48 -18.65
C GLY A 118 14.31 -11.23 -19.35
N VAL A 119 14.42 -12.55 -19.50
CA VAL A 119 13.33 -13.39 -20.02
C VAL A 119 12.12 -13.37 -19.11
N MET A 120 12.32 -13.53 -17.79
CA MET A 120 11.22 -13.47 -16.82
C MET A 120 10.56 -12.09 -16.82
N ARG A 121 11.35 -11.01 -16.86
CA ARG A 121 10.83 -9.63 -16.95
C ARG A 121 9.99 -9.43 -18.22
N ALA A 122 10.44 -9.96 -19.36
CA ALA A 122 9.68 -9.90 -20.61
C ALA A 122 8.36 -10.69 -20.52
N LEU A 123 8.36 -11.88 -19.88
CA LEU A 123 7.14 -12.67 -19.65
C LEU A 123 6.16 -11.94 -18.72
N MET A 124 6.64 -11.32 -17.66
CA MET A 124 5.82 -10.50 -16.77
C MET A 124 5.19 -9.31 -17.52
N HIS A 125 5.95 -8.66 -18.40
CA HIS A 125 5.41 -7.59 -19.24
C HIS A 125 4.38 -8.10 -20.24
N ALA A 126 4.59 -9.24 -20.87
CA ALA A 126 3.62 -9.86 -21.78
C ALA A 126 2.34 -10.26 -21.03
N SER A 127 2.45 -10.84 -19.83
CA SER A 127 1.29 -11.25 -19.03
C SER A 127 0.42 -10.07 -18.60
N SER A 128 0.96 -8.84 -18.53
CA SER A 128 0.17 -7.65 -18.20
C SER A 128 -0.99 -7.39 -19.19
N PHE A 129 -0.90 -7.87 -20.44
CA PHE A 129 -2.00 -7.83 -21.39
C PHE A 129 -3.20 -8.68 -20.95
N MET A 130 -2.95 -9.76 -20.21
CA MET A 130 -4.02 -10.61 -19.67
C MET A 130 -4.89 -9.84 -18.68
N MET A 131 -4.36 -8.77 -18.05
CA MET A 131 -5.12 -7.89 -17.15
C MET A 131 -6.16 -7.02 -17.87
N ASN A 132 -6.17 -6.96 -19.20
CA ASN A 132 -7.26 -6.37 -19.96
C ASN A 132 -8.55 -7.20 -19.85
N SER A 133 -8.44 -8.52 -19.67
CA SER A 133 -9.60 -9.39 -19.47
C SER A 133 -10.18 -9.20 -18.06
N ARG A 134 -11.48 -8.94 -17.98
CA ARG A 134 -12.21 -8.86 -16.70
C ARG A 134 -12.05 -10.15 -15.90
N LYS A 135 -12.18 -11.31 -16.53
CA LYS A 135 -12.03 -12.63 -15.91
C LYS A 135 -10.65 -12.80 -15.22
N ASN A 136 -9.58 -12.32 -15.87
CA ASN A 136 -8.25 -12.43 -15.31
C ASN A 136 -8.03 -11.48 -14.12
N ARG A 137 -8.57 -10.25 -14.18
CA ARG A 137 -8.54 -9.32 -13.06
C ARG A 137 -9.28 -9.88 -11.84
N GLU A 138 -10.48 -10.43 -12.05
CA GLU A 138 -11.26 -11.08 -11.00
C GLU A 138 -10.55 -12.31 -10.42
N LYS A 139 -9.87 -13.10 -11.27
CA LYS A 139 -9.05 -14.24 -10.81
C LYS A 139 -7.90 -13.77 -9.94
N MET A 140 -7.18 -12.71 -10.37
CA MET A 140 -6.10 -12.11 -9.57
C MET A 140 -6.63 -11.57 -8.24
N ALA A 141 -7.75 -10.83 -8.25
CA ALA A 141 -8.35 -10.32 -7.03
C ALA A 141 -8.68 -11.44 -6.04
N ARG A 142 -9.30 -12.52 -6.52
CA ARG A 142 -9.61 -13.69 -5.68
C ARG A 142 -8.35 -14.36 -5.12
N SER A 143 -7.24 -14.42 -5.87
CA SER A 143 -5.98 -14.95 -5.35
C SER A 143 -5.35 -14.07 -4.26
N LEU A 144 -5.80 -12.82 -4.17
CA LEU A 144 -5.45 -11.86 -3.10
C LEU A 144 -6.54 -11.78 -2.02
N GLY A 145 -7.52 -12.70 -2.01
CA GLY A 145 -8.62 -12.70 -1.05
C GLY A 145 -9.74 -11.69 -1.32
N VAL A 146 -9.65 -10.91 -2.41
CA VAL A 146 -10.66 -9.92 -2.78
C VAL A 146 -11.77 -10.59 -3.59
N ASN A 147 -12.92 -10.84 -2.97
CA ASN A 147 -14.04 -11.55 -3.58
C ASN A 147 -15.04 -10.63 -4.31
N ASP A 148 -15.01 -9.33 -4.07
CA ASP A 148 -15.87 -8.36 -4.77
C ASP A 148 -15.25 -7.97 -6.14
N PRO A 149 -15.84 -8.43 -7.27
CA PRO A 149 -15.32 -8.14 -8.60
C PRO A 149 -15.47 -6.67 -8.99
N SER A 150 -16.29 -5.88 -8.28
CA SER A 150 -16.42 -4.46 -8.53
C SER A 150 -15.16 -3.67 -8.19
N LEU A 151 -14.33 -4.19 -7.27
CA LEU A 151 -13.10 -3.53 -6.80
C LEU A 151 -11.97 -3.54 -7.83
N VAL A 152 -12.01 -4.42 -8.82
CA VAL A 152 -11.00 -4.50 -9.90
C VAL A 152 -11.45 -3.90 -11.22
N SER A 153 -12.63 -3.29 -11.24
CA SER A 153 -13.22 -2.69 -12.45
C SER A 153 -14.05 -1.45 -12.11
N GLN A 154 -14.04 -0.48 -13.00
CA GLN A 154 -14.95 0.66 -12.98
C GLN A 154 -16.32 0.30 -13.59
N ARG A 155 -17.30 1.21 -13.49
CA ARG A 155 -18.58 1.08 -14.19
C ARG A 155 -18.35 0.76 -15.68
N GLY A 156 -19.11 -0.21 -16.20
CA GLY A 156 -18.95 -0.70 -17.56
C GLY A 156 -17.83 -1.72 -17.75
N GLY A 157 -17.24 -2.28 -16.65
CA GLY A 157 -16.24 -3.36 -16.71
C GLY A 157 -14.86 -2.92 -17.16
N ARG A 158 -14.60 -1.62 -17.27
CA ARG A 158 -13.27 -1.09 -17.62
C ARG A 158 -12.28 -1.35 -16.47
N PRO A 159 -11.00 -1.69 -16.77
CA PRO A 159 -10.01 -1.87 -15.73
C PRO A 159 -9.74 -0.57 -14.94
N ASN A 160 -9.39 -0.69 -13.66
CA ASN A 160 -9.00 0.46 -12.83
C ASN A 160 -7.70 1.09 -13.32
N ALA A 161 -6.77 0.29 -13.84
CA ALA A 161 -5.51 0.75 -14.42
C ALA A 161 -5.30 0.12 -15.81
N SER A 162 -4.62 0.84 -16.71
CA SER A 162 -4.26 0.31 -18.03
C SER A 162 -3.13 -0.72 -17.93
N SER A 163 -3.02 -1.62 -18.94
CA SER A 163 -1.86 -2.55 -19.00
C SER A 163 -0.52 -1.80 -19.09
N LYS A 164 -0.48 -0.62 -19.69
CA LYS A 164 0.72 0.24 -19.71
C LYS A 164 1.08 0.68 -18.29
N THR A 165 0.11 1.15 -17.53
CA THR A 165 0.25 1.54 -16.12
C THR A 165 0.73 0.35 -15.28
N MET A 166 0.08 -0.81 -15.42
CA MET A 166 0.46 -2.02 -14.67
C MET A 166 1.89 -2.47 -14.96
N ARG A 167 2.32 -2.46 -16.23
CA ARG A 167 3.71 -2.76 -16.59
C ARG A 167 4.70 -1.79 -15.97
N LYS A 168 4.39 -0.48 -16.02
CA LYS A 168 5.27 0.54 -15.42
C LYS A 168 5.42 0.31 -13.92
N ILE A 169 4.32 0.09 -13.20
CA ILE A 169 4.34 -0.17 -11.76
C ILE A 169 5.12 -1.45 -11.43
N SER A 170 4.88 -2.53 -12.18
CA SER A 170 5.62 -3.78 -12.00
C SER A 170 7.13 -3.60 -12.14
N SER A 171 7.57 -2.83 -13.16
CA SER A 171 8.99 -2.50 -13.34
C SER A 171 9.53 -1.69 -12.17
N LEU A 172 8.82 -0.64 -11.75
CA LEU A 172 9.22 0.21 -10.62
C LEU A 172 9.32 -0.59 -9.31
N ALA A 173 8.38 -1.52 -9.08
CA ALA A 173 8.39 -2.36 -7.89
C ALA A 173 9.58 -3.33 -7.90
N LEU A 174 9.88 -3.98 -9.05
CA LEU A 174 11.03 -4.86 -9.18
C LEU A 174 12.36 -4.14 -8.95
N ASP A 175 12.47 -2.89 -9.40
CA ASP A 175 13.69 -2.09 -9.33
C ASP A 175 13.74 -1.20 -8.06
N PHE A 176 12.75 -1.32 -7.15
CA PHE A 176 12.69 -0.50 -5.95
C PHE A 176 13.84 -0.80 -5.00
N ASP A 177 14.59 0.24 -4.65
CA ASP A 177 15.70 0.17 -3.73
C ASP A 177 15.68 1.38 -2.78
N VAL A 178 15.62 1.09 -1.49
CA VAL A 178 15.66 2.08 -0.40
C VAL A 178 16.64 1.66 0.70
N SER A 179 17.54 0.73 0.37
CA SER A 179 18.52 0.19 1.32
C SER A 179 19.35 1.27 1.99
N ASN A 180 19.64 2.36 1.30
CA ASN A 180 20.41 3.50 1.80
C ASN A 180 19.56 4.57 2.49
N ASP A 181 18.23 4.51 2.36
CA ASP A 181 17.31 5.55 2.87
C ASP A 181 16.77 5.19 4.26
N LEU A 182 16.88 3.94 4.70
CA LEU A 182 16.22 3.42 5.90
C LEU A 182 16.54 4.23 7.16
N GLN A 183 17.81 4.56 7.39
CA GLN A 183 18.24 5.30 8.58
C GLN A 183 17.73 6.73 8.66
N ALA A 184 17.36 7.31 7.52
CA ALA A 184 16.83 8.67 7.43
C ALA A 184 15.32 8.74 7.74
N ILE A 185 14.63 7.60 7.83
CA ILE A 185 13.19 7.54 8.11
C ILE A 185 12.97 7.51 9.63
N GLU A 186 12.71 8.67 10.21
CA GLU A 186 12.44 8.82 11.65
C GLU A 186 10.95 8.64 12.00
N THR A 187 10.05 8.63 11.00
CA THR A 187 8.63 8.42 11.21
C THR A 187 8.35 7.06 11.82
N ARG A 188 7.56 7.01 12.89
CA ARG A 188 7.15 5.76 13.54
C ARG A 188 6.38 4.88 12.57
N THR A 189 6.96 3.74 12.19
CA THR A 189 6.46 2.89 11.10
C THR A 189 6.25 1.45 11.55
N LEU A 190 5.09 0.88 11.25
CA LEU A 190 4.81 -0.55 11.34
C LEU A 190 4.89 -1.17 9.94
N VAL A 191 5.74 -2.16 9.77
CA VAL A 191 5.86 -2.92 8.52
C VAL A 191 5.31 -4.31 8.72
N LEU A 192 4.38 -4.71 7.85
CA LEU A 192 3.63 -5.95 7.93
C LEU A 192 3.83 -6.81 6.68
N ALA A 193 3.83 -8.12 6.86
CA ALA A 193 3.72 -9.08 5.77
C ALA A 193 2.90 -10.27 6.21
N GLY A 194 2.12 -10.86 5.31
CA GLY A 194 1.53 -12.17 5.54
C GLY A 194 2.62 -13.25 5.52
N GLU A 195 2.44 -14.32 6.28
CA GLU A 195 3.42 -15.42 6.39
C GLU A 195 3.72 -16.11 5.04
N THR A 196 2.74 -16.12 4.14
CA THR A 196 2.88 -16.73 2.80
C THR A 196 3.23 -15.73 1.69
N GLU A 197 3.78 -14.58 2.06
CA GLU A 197 4.27 -13.55 1.12
C GLU A 197 5.48 -14.03 0.30
N HIS A 198 5.78 -13.29 -0.75
CA HIS A 198 6.98 -13.53 -1.55
C HIS A 198 8.26 -13.44 -0.68
N PRO A 199 9.23 -14.36 -0.82
CA PRO A 199 10.44 -14.38 0.01
C PRO A 199 11.20 -13.05 0.09
N ALA A 200 11.23 -12.26 -1.00
CA ALA A 200 11.86 -10.94 -1.00
C ALA A 200 11.17 -9.95 -0.04
N ILE A 201 9.86 -10.07 0.17
CA ILE A 201 9.11 -9.24 1.12
C ILE A 201 9.41 -9.69 2.56
N LEU A 202 9.33 -11.00 2.81
CA LEU A 202 9.61 -11.55 4.13
C LEU A 202 11.05 -11.25 4.58
N SER A 203 12.04 -11.43 3.70
CA SER A 203 13.44 -11.11 3.99
C SER A 203 13.73 -9.62 4.15
N SER A 204 12.79 -8.76 3.78
CA SER A 204 12.91 -7.31 3.99
C SER A 204 12.47 -6.85 5.39
N LEU A 205 11.68 -7.65 6.11
CA LEU A 205 11.17 -7.25 7.43
C LEU A 205 12.28 -7.01 8.46
N PRO A 206 13.29 -7.92 8.62
CA PRO A 206 14.41 -7.65 9.52
C PRO A 206 15.20 -6.39 9.13
N ALA A 207 15.38 -6.14 7.82
CA ALA A 207 16.10 -4.96 7.33
C ALA A 207 15.37 -3.66 7.66
N PHE A 208 14.04 -3.62 7.50
CA PHE A 208 13.24 -2.46 7.93
C PHE A 208 13.33 -2.26 9.44
N GLN A 209 13.16 -3.33 10.23
CA GLN A 209 13.17 -3.24 11.70
C GLN A 209 14.51 -2.77 12.25
N SER A 210 15.63 -3.22 11.68
CA SER A 210 16.97 -2.83 12.14
C SER A 210 17.47 -1.53 11.52
N GLY A 211 17.02 -1.21 10.30
CA GLY A 211 17.52 -0.06 9.53
C GLY A 211 16.81 1.25 9.84
N MET A 212 15.54 1.22 10.26
CA MET A 212 14.76 2.42 10.56
C MET A 212 14.67 2.64 12.08
N PRO A 213 15.00 3.83 12.61
CA PRO A 213 15.07 4.11 14.05
C PRO A 213 13.79 3.81 14.86
N GLN A 214 12.62 4.01 14.25
CA GLN A 214 11.32 3.82 14.90
C GLN A 214 10.43 2.81 14.15
N CYS A 215 11.03 1.71 13.67
CA CYS A 215 10.30 0.67 12.97
C CYS A 215 9.99 -0.54 13.86
N THR A 216 8.77 -1.03 13.70
CA THR A 216 8.36 -2.34 14.20
C THR A 216 7.94 -3.18 13.00
N ALA A 217 8.46 -4.41 12.89
CA ALA A 217 8.02 -5.35 11.86
C ALA A 217 7.25 -6.52 12.47
N ARG A 218 6.19 -7.00 11.78
CA ARG A 218 5.36 -8.14 12.21
C ARG A 218 4.98 -9.00 11.02
N ILE A 219 4.76 -10.29 11.31
CA ILE A 219 4.22 -11.27 10.36
C ILE A 219 2.79 -11.61 10.77
N VAL A 220 1.89 -11.67 9.79
CA VAL A 220 0.50 -12.08 9.98
C VAL A 220 0.39 -13.58 9.65
N PRO A 221 0.20 -14.46 10.64
CA PRO A 221 0.26 -15.91 10.45
C PRO A 221 -0.80 -16.45 9.49
N GLY A 222 -0.43 -17.43 8.67
CA GLY A 222 -1.32 -18.14 7.75
C GLY A 222 -1.83 -17.34 6.57
N LEU A 223 -1.53 -16.04 6.48
CA LEU A 223 -2.07 -15.14 5.46
C LEU A 223 -1.02 -14.74 4.41
N GLY A 224 -1.48 -14.24 3.27
CA GLY A 224 -0.65 -13.82 2.14
C GLY A 224 -0.83 -12.35 1.80
N HIS A 225 -0.42 -11.95 0.61
CA HIS A 225 -0.33 -10.56 0.15
C HIS A 225 -1.61 -9.73 0.29
N GLY A 226 -2.77 -10.35 0.14
CA GLY A 226 -4.07 -9.67 0.22
C GLY A 226 -4.74 -9.73 1.59
N TRP A 227 -4.02 -10.07 2.65
CA TRP A 227 -4.57 -10.30 3.99
C TRP A 227 -5.44 -9.16 4.53
N ILE A 228 -5.12 -7.95 4.17
CA ILE A 228 -5.89 -6.75 4.53
C ILE A 228 -7.35 -6.82 4.05
N ALA A 229 -7.59 -7.47 2.90
CA ALA A 229 -8.92 -7.64 2.35
C ALA A 229 -9.63 -8.91 2.86
N THR A 230 -8.88 -9.90 3.37
CA THR A 230 -9.45 -11.12 3.97
C THR A 230 -9.76 -10.97 5.45
N GLU A 231 -8.96 -10.14 6.15
CA GLU A 231 -9.08 -9.87 7.58
C GLU A 231 -9.19 -8.35 7.86
N PRO A 232 -10.22 -7.67 7.34
CA PRO A 232 -10.36 -6.23 7.46
C PRO A 232 -10.52 -5.77 8.91
N ASP A 233 -11.07 -6.63 9.78
CA ASP A 233 -11.27 -6.36 11.21
C ASP A 233 -9.92 -6.32 11.92
N LEU A 234 -9.08 -7.35 11.74
CA LEU A 234 -7.72 -7.39 12.29
C LEU A 234 -6.88 -6.22 11.77
N TYR A 235 -7.05 -5.86 10.49
CA TYR A 235 -6.33 -4.72 9.93
C TYR A 235 -6.76 -3.40 10.56
N ALA A 236 -8.05 -3.16 10.70
CA ALA A 236 -8.58 -1.95 11.34
C ALA A 236 -8.15 -1.85 12.82
N GLU A 237 -8.18 -2.97 13.56
CA GLU A 237 -7.67 -3.06 14.92
C GLU A 237 -6.17 -2.74 15.00
N THR A 238 -5.38 -3.28 14.08
CA THR A 238 -3.94 -3.03 13.97
C THR A 238 -3.65 -1.55 13.73
N LEU A 239 -4.38 -0.92 12.79
CA LEU A 239 -4.24 0.51 12.51
C LEU A 239 -4.59 1.36 13.73
N ARG A 240 -5.73 1.06 14.37
CA ARG A 240 -6.17 1.77 15.58
C ARG A 240 -5.14 1.65 16.69
N ALA A 241 -4.66 0.44 16.96
CA ALA A 241 -3.65 0.19 17.97
C ALA A 241 -2.36 0.97 17.68
N TRP A 242 -1.88 0.91 16.44
CA TRP A 242 -0.66 1.61 16.05
C TRP A 242 -0.80 3.12 16.16
N PHE A 243 -1.83 3.71 15.56
CA PHE A 243 -1.96 5.16 15.51
C PHE A 243 -2.39 5.81 16.84
N LEU A 244 -3.03 5.05 17.73
CA LEU A 244 -3.33 5.50 19.09
C LEU A 244 -2.29 5.07 20.13
N GLN A 245 -1.19 4.45 19.70
CA GLN A 245 -0.08 3.99 20.54
C GLN A 245 -0.50 2.96 21.61
N ASN A 246 -1.50 2.15 21.29
CA ASN A 246 -1.93 1.01 22.09
C ASN A 246 -1.10 -0.25 21.75
N PRO A 247 -1.12 -1.30 22.58
CA PRO A 247 -0.56 -2.60 22.25
C PRO A 247 -1.17 -3.14 20.93
N LEU A 248 -0.32 -3.73 20.08
CA LEU A 248 -0.79 -4.38 18.86
C LEU A 248 -1.66 -5.59 19.20
N PRO A 249 -2.62 -5.95 18.31
CA PRO A 249 -3.45 -7.14 18.48
C PRO A 249 -2.62 -8.41 18.70
N GLU A 250 -3.16 -9.33 19.50
CA GLU A 250 -2.60 -10.68 19.62
C GLU A 250 -2.66 -11.39 18.26
N GLY A 251 -1.68 -12.24 17.97
CA GLY A 251 -1.62 -12.98 16.70
C GLY A 251 -0.75 -12.36 15.63
N LEU A 252 -0.14 -11.18 15.86
CA LEU A 252 0.91 -10.65 15.00
C LEU A 252 2.28 -11.14 15.51
N ASN A 253 2.93 -12.04 14.77
CA ASN A 253 4.21 -12.61 15.17
C ASN A 253 5.34 -11.57 15.05
N ALA A 254 6.22 -11.54 16.06
CA ALA A 254 7.44 -10.74 15.97
C ALA A 254 8.37 -11.28 14.88
N VAL A 255 9.08 -10.38 14.22
CA VAL A 255 10.18 -10.76 13.31
C VAL A 255 11.39 -11.09 14.15
N THR A 256 11.92 -12.32 14.02
CA THR A 256 13.19 -12.71 14.61
C THR A 256 14.33 -12.16 13.75
N ALA A 257 15.31 -11.52 14.38
CA ALA A 257 16.59 -11.29 13.73
C ALA A 257 17.33 -12.63 13.66
N ASP A 258 17.53 -13.13 12.45
CA ASP A 258 18.46 -14.26 12.20
C ASP A 258 19.88 -13.75 12.22
#